data_7796a3e3350a1537351ddc4fd40d775c
#
_entry.id   7796a3e3350a1537351ddc4fd40d775c
#
_cell.length_a   1.000
_cell.length_b   1.000
_cell.length_c   1.000
_cell.angle_alpha   90.00
_cell.angle_beta   90.00
_cell.angle_gamma   90.00
#
_symmetry.space_group_name_H-M   'P 1'
#
loop_
_entity.id
_entity.type
_entity.pdbx_description
1 polymer ?
#
loop_
_entity_poly.entity_id
_entity_poly.type
_entity_poly.pdbx_seq_one_letter_code
_entity_poly.pdbx_strand_id
1 'polypeptide(L)'
;VIERNWNELIRPEKPLIETGADASRKARLVAEPLERGFGVTLGNSLRRVLLSSLQGAAVTAVQIDGVVHEFSSMEGVREDVVDIVLNIKQLAVRMHSEGPKRMTLRATGPGPVTAGQIDAPADIEILNGDHVLCTLDEGANVRMEFVVQTGKGYVPAEMNRPEDAPIGLIAVDALYSPVKRVAYRVEPTRQGQSLDYDKLIMEVETNGAVSPVDAVAYAARILQDQLQIFITFEEPKKKVEGEAKPELPFNPALLKKVDELELSVRSANCLKNDNIVYIGDLIQKTEAEMLRTPNFGRKSLNEIKEVLAGMGLHLGMDVPNWPPENIEELAKKFEDQM
;
A
#
# COMPACT_ATOMS: atom_id res chain seq x y z
N VAL A 1 32.14 -5.05 -15.69
CA VAL A 1 32.46 -4.08 -14.62
C VAL A 1 31.45 -2.95 -14.63
N ILE A 2 31.17 -2.28 -15.75
CA ILE A 2 30.18 -1.19 -15.84
C ILE A 2 28.74 -1.69 -15.59
N GLU A 3 28.47 -2.94 -15.98
CA GLU A 3 27.14 -3.59 -15.93
C GLU A 3 26.59 -3.81 -14.52
N ARG A 4 27.37 -3.54 -13.46
CA ARG A 4 26.97 -3.76 -12.06
C ARG A 4 27.44 -2.66 -11.11
N ASN A 5 27.83 -1.49 -11.63
CA ASN A 5 28.41 -0.45 -10.79
C ASN A 5 27.41 0.08 -9.74
N TRP A 6 26.08 -0.01 -9.99
CA TRP A 6 25.08 0.38 -9.01
C TRP A 6 25.07 -0.46 -7.72
N ASN A 7 25.69 -1.65 -7.73
CA ASN A 7 25.83 -2.49 -6.52
C ASN A 7 26.91 -1.97 -5.56
N GLU A 8 27.86 -1.19 -6.10
CA GLU A 8 28.99 -0.61 -5.33
C GLU A 8 28.63 0.74 -4.72
N LEU A 9 27.53 1.38 -5.20
CA LEU A 9 27.08 2.66 -4.68
C LEU A 9 26.57 2.52 -3.26
N ILE A 10 27.04 3.42 -2.40
CA ILE A 10 26.63 3.47 -1.01
C ILE A 10 25.20 4.03 -0.93
N ARG A 11 24.40 3.36 -0.13
CA ARG A 11 23.02 3.77 0.17
C ARG A 11 22.69 3.45 1.62
N PRO A 12 21.91 4.29 2.31
CA PRO A 12 21.42 3.97 3.64
C PRO A 12 20.41 2.83 3.57
N GLU A 13 20.37 1.99 4.59
CA GLU A 13 19.37 0.92 4.67
C GLU A 13 17.95 1.49 4.88
N LYS A 14 17.82 2.47 5.76
CA LYS A 14 16.56 3.16 6.04
C LYS A 14 16.83 4.64 6.35
N PRO A 15 15.91 5.55 5.94
CA PRO A 15 15.99 6.93 6.38
C PRO A 15 15.69 7.02 7.89
N LEU A 16 16.38 7.90 8.59
CA LEU A 16 16.05 8.27 9.96
C LEU A 16 14.84 9.23 9.90
N ILE A 17 13.79 8.93 10.66
CA ILE A 17 12.57 9.72 10.72
C ILE A 17 12.53 10.43 12.08
N GLU A 18 12.55 11.75 12.03
CA GLU A 18 12.37 12.61 13.20
C GLU A 18 10.96 13.23 13.13
N THR A 19 10.12 12.88 14.06
CA THR A 19 8.76 13.42 14.17
C THR A 19 8.70 14.43 15.31
N GLY A 20 8.08 15.58 15.04
CA GLY A 20 7.79 16.59 16.05
C GLY A 20 6.49 16.33 16.82
N ALA A 21 5.94 17.39 17.43
CA ALA A 21 4.70 17.31 18.20
C ALA A 21 3.47 16.85 17.38
N ASP A 22 3.48 17.08 16.07
CA ASP A 22 2.42 16.64 15.14
C ASP A 22 2.98 15.66 14.10
N ALA A 23 3.19 14.41 14.52
CA ALA A 23 3.74 13.35 13.69
C ALA A 23 2.84 12.98 12.48
N SER A 24 1.55 13.28 12.57
CA SER A 24 0.59 13.00 11.50
C SER A 24 0.70 13.97 10.33
N ARG A 25 1.22 15.19 10.57
CA ARG A 25 1.27 16.25 9.57
C ARG A 25 2.67 16.74 9.25
N LYS A 26 3.66 16.54 10.13
CA LYS A 26 5.02 17.02 9.93
C LYS A 26 6.04 15.95 10.27
N ALA A 27 6.99 15.71 9.36
CA ALA A 27 8.13 14.87 9.61
C ALA A 27 9.39 15.42 8.94
N ARG A 28 10.52 15.11 9.54
CA ARG A 28 11.85 15.33 9.00
C ARG A 28 12.49 13.99 8.73
N LEU A 29 12.84 13.75 7.47
CA LEU A 29 13.49 12.52 7.02
C LEU A 29 14.95 12.85 6.75
N VAL A 30 15.85 12.00 7.27
CA VAL A 30 17.29 12.13 7.07
C VAL A 30 17.78 10.86 6.40
N ALA A 31 18.40 11.00 5.24
CA ALA A 31 19.02 9.91 4.50
C ALA A 31 20.52 10.15 4.40
N GLU A 32 21.32 9.33 5.07
CA GLU A 32 22.79 9.35 5.06
C GLU A 32 23.35 7.96 5.31
N PRO A 33 24.51 7.61 4.74
CA PRO A 33 25.24 8.34 3.73
C PRO A 33 24.70 8.10 2.32
N LEU A 34 24.78 9.09 1.44
CA LEU A 34 24.50 9.00 0.01
C LEU A 34 25.77 9.33 -0.77
N GLU A 35 25.94 8.76 -1.95
CA GLU A 35 27.00 9.18 -2.87
C GLU A 35 26.88 10.66 -3.20
N ARG A 36 28.02 11.30 -3.40
CA ARG A 36 28.10 12.72 -3.72
C ARG A 36 27.25 13.11 -4.94
N GLY A 37 26.39 14.11 -4.75
CA GLY A 37 25.45 14.58 -5.76
C GLY A 37 24.08 13.92 -5.71
N PHE A 38 23.95 12.72 -5.12
CA PHE A 38 22.65 12.05 -4.99
C PHE A 38 21.70 12.76 -4.02
N GLY A 39 22.24 13.46 -3.02
CA GLY A 39 21.42 14.26 -2.12
C GLY A 39 20.56 15.29 -2.86
N VAL A 40 21.16 16.05 -3.79
CA VAL A 40 20.45 17.04 -4.60
C VAL A 40 19.50 16.37 -5.59
N THR A 41 19.96 15.33 -6.29
CA THR A 41 19.17 14.60 -7.29
C THR A 41 17.90 14.02 -6.68
N LEU A 42 18.03 13.27 -5.58
CA LEU A 42 16.89 12.64 -4.89
C LEU A 42 16.00 13.69 -4.22
N GLY A 43 16.59 14.66 -3.54
CA GLY A 43 15.85 15.72 -2.84
C GLY A 43 14.97 16.53 -3.80
N ASN A 44 15.51 16.95 -4.95
CA ASN A 44 14.75 17.69 -5.94
C ASN A 44 13.67 16.82 -6.61
N SER A 45 14.01 15.58 -6.98
CA SER A 45 13.06 14.69 -7.65
C SER A 45 11.89 14.34 -6.74
N LEU A 46 12.16 13.97 -5.49
CA LEU A 46 11.12 13.67 -4.48
C LEU A 46 10.26 14.90 -4.20
N ARG A 47 10.88 16.09 -4.02
CA ARG A 47 10.14 17.32 -3.79
C ARG A 47 9.15 17.60 -4.91
N ARG A 48 9.57 17.48 -6.17
CA ARG A 48 8.71 17.72 -7.33
C ARG A 48 7.53 16.76 -7.37
N VAL A 49 7.77 15.45 -7.18
CA VAL A 49 6.72 14.43 -7.21
C VAL A 49 5.76 14.57 -6.03
N LEU A 50 6.28 14.88 -4.82
CA LEU A 50 5.46 15.15 -3.63
C LEU A 50 4.45 16.26 -3.85
N LEU A 51 4.85 17.36 -4.51
CA LEU A 51 4.01 18.53 -4.72
C LEU A 51 3.04 18.39 -5.91
N SER A 52 3.37 17.55 -6.93
CA SER A 52 2.63 17.52 -8.19
C SER A 52 1.85 16.23 -8.45
N SER A 53 2.28 15.10 -7.92
CA SER A 53 1.83 13.80 -8.43
C SER A 53 1.01 12.97 -7.44
N LEU A 54 1.02 13.34 -6.17
CA LEU A 54 0.21 12.64 -5.15
C LEU A 54 -1.27 12.96 -5.33
N GLN A 55 -2.08 11.92 -5.22
CA GLN A 55 -3.53 12.03 -5.28
C GLN A 55 -4.09 12.48 -3.93
N GLY A 56 -5.09 13.34 -3.98
CA GLY A 56 -5.84 13.77 -2.81
C GLY A 56 -7.29 14.05 -3.15
N ALA A 57 -8.02 14.67 -2.22
CA ALA A 57 -9.40 15.08 -2.40
C ALA A 57 -9.56 16.56 -2.11
N ALA A 58 -10.45 17.22 -2.84
CA ALA A 58 -10.75 18.64 -2.65
C ALA A 58 -12.20 18.95 -3.03
N VAL A 59 -12.72 20.05 -2.48
CA VAL A 59 -14.01 20.62 -2.90
C VAL A 59 -13.83 21.26 -4.27
N THR A 60 -14.64 20.88 -5.24
CA THR A 60 -14.60 21.38 -6.62
C THR A 60 -15.71 22.37 -6.93
N ALA A 61 -16.84 22.31 -6.18
CA ALA A 61 -17.93 23.24 -6.32
C ALA A 61 -18.70 23.34 -5.01
N VAL A 62 -19.36 24.47 -4.82
CA VAL A 62 -20.29 24.72 -3.72
C VAL A 62 -21.55 25.37 -4.23
N GLN A 63 -22.67 25.01 -3.65
CA GLN A 63 -23.95 25.68 -3.85
C GLN A 63 -24.46 26.17 -2.50
N ILE A 64 -24.78 27.46 -2.43
CA ILE A 64 -25.24 28.13 -1.20
C ILE A 64 -26.68 28.61 -1.45
N ASP A 65 -27.60 28.28 -0.57
CA ASP A 65 -29.00 28.70 -0.73
C ASP A 65 -29.09 30.21 -0.72
N GLY A 66 -29.82 30.77 -1.69
CA GLY A 66 -29.99 32.22 -1.84
C GLY A 66 -28.86 32.96 -2.55
N VAL A 67 -27.80 32.25 -2.95
CA VAL A 67 -26.63 32.82 -3.67
C VAL A 67 -26.63 32.37 -5.11
N VAL A 68 -26.47 33.32 -6.04
CA VAL A 68 -26.46 33.03 -7.48
C VAL A 68 -25.03 33.03 -8.07
N HIS A 69 -24.16 33.82 -7.49
CA HIS A 69 -22.75 33.95 -7.92
C HIS A 69 -21.84 34.36 -6.75
N GLU A 70 -20.56 34.20 -6.91
CA GLU A 70 -19.52 34.43 -5.88
C GLU A 70 -19.42 35.87 -5.38
N PHE A 71 -19.87 36.84 -6.18
CA PHE A 71 -19.84 38.27 -5.81
C PHE A 71 -21.11 38.72 -5.07
N SER A 72 -21.89 37.80 -4.55
CA SER A 72 -23.08 38.08 -3.76
C SER A 72 -22.70 38.29 -2.27
N SER A 73 -23.52 39.03 -1.56
CA SER A 73 -23.52 39.11 -0.08
C SER A 73 -24.71 38.33 0.49
N MET A 74 -24.58 37.82 1.68
CA MET A 74 -25.65 37.08 2.38
C MET A 74 -26.10 37.87 3.58
N GLU A 75 -27.42 38.03 3.74
CA GLU A 75 -28.00 38.71 4.89
C GLU A 75 -27.75 37.92 6.20
N GLY A 76 -27.21 38.55 7.22
CA GLY A 76 -26.90 37.93 8.50
C GLY A 76 -25.64 37.07 8.52
N VAL A 77 -24.80 37.14 7.47
CA VAL A 77 -23.49 36.52 7.42
C VAL A 77 -22.41 37.59 7.33
N ARG A 78 -21.38 37.49 8.16
CA ARG A 78 -20.33 38.52 8.23
C ARG A 78 -19.39 38.51 7.06
N GLU A 79 -19.04 37.33 6.60
CA GLU A 79 -18.13 37.12 5.47
C GLU A 79 -18.90 37.22 4.16
N ASP A 80 -18.27 37.82 3.15
CA ASP A 80 -18.76 37.76 1.77
C ASP A 80 -18.61 36.33 1.19
N VAL A 81 -19.40 36.04 0.15
CA VAL A 81 -19.36 34.74 -0.49
C VAL A 81 -17.97 34.39 -1.01
N VAL A 82 -17.19 35.36 -1.48
CA VAL A 82 -15.79 35.18 -1.89
C VAL A 82 -14.95 34.67 -0.72
N ASP A 83 -15.08 35.27 0.45
CA ASP A 83 -14.34 34.86 1.65
C ASP A 83 -14.74 33.44 2.08
N ILE A 84 -16.06 33.14 2.01
CA ILE A 84 -16.56 31.78 2.29
C ILE A 84 -15.92 30.76 1.33
N VAL A 85 -15.85 31.06 0.03
CA VAL A 85 -15.21 30.20 -0.98
C VAL A 85 -13.72 30.02 -0.69
N LEU A 86 -13.01 31.09 -0.27
CA LEU A 86 -11.61 31.00 0.12
C LEU A 86 -11.41 30.14 1.37
N ASN A 87 -12.33 30.18 2.32
CA ASN A 87 -12.33 29.30 3.50
C ASN A 87 -12.62 27.84 3.09
N ILE A 88 -13.56 27.61 2.18
CA ILE A 88 -13.86 26.27 1.64
C ILE A 88 -12.65 25.64 0.95
N LYS A 89 -11.84 26.41 0.21
CA LYS A 89 -10.59 25.93 -0.41
C LYS A 89 -9.57 25.39 0.59
N GLN A 90 -9.65 25.81 1.85
CA GLN A 90 -8.75 25.37 2.92
C GLN A 90 -9.23 24.11 3.64
N LEU A 91 -10.40 23.55 3.27
CA LEU A 91 -10.89 22.30 3.82
C LEU A 91 -9.91 21.18 3.50
N ALA A 92 -9.47 20.49 4.54
CA ALA A 92 -8.66 19.29 4.41
C ALA A 92 -9.58 18.06 4.45
N VAL A 93 -9.70 17.40 3.32
CA VAL A 93 -10.62 16.27 3.14
C VAL A 93 -9.84 15.02 2.75
N ARG A 94 -10.22 13.90 3.36
CA ARG A 94 -9.79 12.55 2.95
C ARG A 94 -10.99 11.81 2.38
N MET A 95 -10.83 11.17 1.24
CA MET A 95 -11.87 10.43 0.56
C MET A 95 -11.42 9.01 0.30
N HIS A 96 -12.25 8.02 0.65
CA HIS A 96 -11.94 6.59 0.54
C HIS A 96 -12.58 5.93 -0.70
N SER A 97 -13.37 6.68 -1.45
CA SER A 97 -14.03 6.21 -2.68
C SER A 97 -13.67 7.09 -3.87
N GLU A 98 -13.86 6.59 -5.07
CA GLU A 98 -13.68 7.35 -6.31
C GLU A 98 -14.98 8.02 -6.73
N GLY A 99 -14.85 9.05 -7.58
CA GLY A 99 -15.94 9.79 -8.17
C GLY A 99 -16.44 10.96 -7.31
N PRO A 100 -17.33 11.82 -7.87
CA PRO A 100 -17.86 12.99 -7.18
C PRO A 100 -18.81 12.56 -6.05
N LYS A 101 -18.64 13.17 -4.88
CA LYS A 101 -19.52 12.99 -3.72
C LYS A 101 -20.06 14.34 -3.25
N ARG A 102 -21.15 14.31 -2.53
CA ARG A 102 -21.79 15.48 -1.97
C ARG A 102 -21.73 15.46 -0.45
N MET A 103 -21.45 16.63 0.13
CA MET A 103 -21.55 16.89 1.56
C MET A 103 -22.54 18.05 1.75
N THR A 104 -23.19 18.11 2.88
CA THR A 104 -24.14 19.17 3.20
C THR A 104 -23.82 19.82 4.52
N LEU A 105 -24.07 21.13 4.61
CA LEU A 105 -23.97 21.89 5.85
C LEU A 105 -25.27 22.63 6.09
N ARG A 106 -25.74 22.59 7.34
CA ARG A 106 -26.88 23.40 7.78
C ARG A 106 -26.50 23.98 9.15
N ALA A 107 -26.51 25.30 9.26
CA ALA A 107 -26.23 25.97 10.50
C ALA A 107 -27.19 27.13 10.74
N THR A 108 -27.52 27.36 12.01
CA THR A 108 -28.35 28.47 12.47
C THR A 108 -27.55 29.26 13.47
N GLY A 109 -27.51 30.60 13.31
CA GLY A 109 -26.80 31.51 14.17
C GLY A 109 -27.47 31.74 15.52
N PRO A 110 -26.81 32.53 16.42
CA PRO A 110 -25.54 33.23 16.16
C PRO A 110 -24.31 32.37 16.45
N GLY A 111 -23.21 32.62 15.71
CA GLY A 111 -21.91 32.04 16.00
C GLY A 111 -21.09 31.59 14.76
N PRO A 112 -19.89 31.09 14.98
CA PRO A 112 -19.05 30.57 13.91
C PRO A 112 -19.58 29.23 13.39
N VAL A 113 -19.59 29.08 12.07
CA VAL A 113 -19.90 27.84 11.36
C VAL A 113 -18.58 27.18 11.03
N THR A 114 -18.36 26.00 11.58
CA THR A 114 -17.11 25.28 11.42
C THR A 114 -17.22 24.08 10.47
N ALA A 115 -16.11 23.63 9.92
CA ALA A 115 -16.03 22.47 9.06
C ALA A 115 -16.53 21.19 9.73
N GLY A 116 -16.42 21.08 11.05
CA GLY A 116 -16.93 19.92 11.81
C GLY A 116 -18.46 19.81 11.84
N GLN A 117 -19.20 20.85 11.41
CA GLN A 117 -20.66 20.84 11.29
C GLN A 117 -21.14 20.33 9.91
N ILE A 118 -20.22 20.03 9.00
CA ILE A 118 -20.55 19.48 7.69
C ILE A 118 -20.98 18.03 7.87
N ASP A 119 -22.16 17.70 7.36
CA ASP A 119 -22.64 16.32 7.26
C ASP A 119 -22.01 15.66 6.03
N ALA A 120 -21.05 14.81 6.29
CA ALA A 120 -20.27 14.09 5.27
C ALA A 120 -20.66 12.60 5.24
N PRO A 121 -20.73 11.98 4.06
CA PRO A 121 -20.91 10.54 3.93
C PRO A 121 -19.76 9.78 4.63
N ALA A 122 -20.00 8.53 5.01
CA ALA A 122 -19.04 7.68 5.75
C ALA A 122 -17.68 7.47 5.06
N ASP A 123 -17.62 7.67 3.75
CA ASP A 123 -16.43 7.57 2.92
C ASP A 123 -15.64 8.89 2.79
N ILE A 124 -16.08 9.95 3.46
CA ILE A 124 -15.41 11.27 3.49
C ILE A 124 -15.11 11.64 4.94
N GLU A 125 -13.87 12.02 5.20
CA GLU A 125 -13.40 12.49 6.50
C GLU A 125 -12.89 13.92 6.39
N ILE A 126 -13.37 14.81 7.26
CA ILE A 126 -12.89 16.20 7.38
C ILE A 126 -11.82 16.24 8.46
N LEU A 127 -10.61 16.65 8.09
CA LEU A 127 -9.41 16.57 8.94
C LEU A 127 -9.14 17.84 9.75
N ASN A 128 -9.77 18.95 9.39
CA ASN A 128 -9.65 20.25 10.06
C ASN A 128 -11.01 20.77 10.51
N GLY A 129 -11.73 20.00 11.32
CA GLY A 129 -13.08 20.31 11.80
C GLY A 129 -13.23 21.67 12.50
N ASP A 130 -12.16 22.19 13.11
CA ASP A 130 -12.16 23.52 13.80
C ASP A 130 -12.07 24.70 12.82
N HIS A 131 -11.87 24.45 11.53
CA HIS A 131 -11.76 25.51 10.53
C HIS A 131 -13.09 26.23 10.34
N VAL A 132 -13.10 27.56 10.51
CA VAL A 132 -14.29 28.40 10.38
C VAL A 132 -14.55 28.70 8.91
N LEU A 133 -15.75 28.45 8.45
CA LEU A 133 -16.22 28.74 7.09
C LEU A 133 -16.84 30.12 6.98
N CYS A 134 -17.72 30.43 7.92
CA CYS A 134 -18.38 31.76 8.05
C CYS A 134 -18.88 31.97 9.47
N THR A 135 -19.35 33.19 9.75
CA THR A 135 -19.93 33.59 11.04
C THR A 135 -21.33 34.12 10.82
N LEU A 136 -22.30 33.55 11.53
CA LEU A 136 -23.70 33.93 11.45
C LEU A 136 -24.09 34.93 12.57
N ASP A 137 -24.92 35.90 12.24
CA ASP A 137 -25.57 36.79 13.18
C ASP A 137 -26.84 36.13 13.77
N GLU A 138 -27.47 36.78 14.72
CA GLU A 138 -28.68 36.29 15.40
C GLU A 138 -29.84 36.10 14.40
N GLY A 139 -30.44 34.90 14.38
CA GLY A 139 -31.56 34.57 13.49
C GLY A 139 -31.17 34.22 12.07
N ALA A 140 -29.89 34.34 11.68
CA ALA A 140 -29.43 33.95 10.38
C ALA A 140 -29.32 32.39 10.25
N ASN A 141 -29.58 31.89 9.08
CA ASN A 141 -29.38 30.48 8.74
C ASN A 141 -28.65 30.34 7.41
N VAL A 142 -27.85 29.27 7.29
CA VAL A 142 -27.13 28.96 6.07
C VAL A 142 -27.26 27.49 5.74
N ARG A 143 -27.44 27.22 4.45
CA ARG A 143 -27.37 25.87 3.90
C ARG A 143 -26.43 25.87 2.71
N MET A 144 -25.46 24.95 2.76
CA MET A 144 -24.47 24.77 1.71
C MET A 144 -24.44 23.31 1.28
N GLU A 145 -24.20 23.07 0.00
CA GLU A 145 -23.96 21.77 -0.57
C GLU A 145 -22.59 21.80 -1.29
N PHE A 146 -21.71 20.88 -0.93
CA PHE A 146 -20.34 20.81 -1.46
C PHE A 146 -20.21 19.61 -2.37
N VAL A 147 -19.50 19.75 -3.48
CA VAL A 147 -19.09 18.66 -4.34
C VAL A 147 -17.61 18.40 -4.10
N VAL A 148 -17.26 17.17 -3.71
CA VAL A 148 -15.90 16.73 -3.44
C VAL A 148 -15.49 15.70 -4.50
N GLN A 149 -14.27 15.81 -4.98
CA GLN A 149 -13.69 14.87 -5.94
C GLN A 149 -12.26 14.51 -5.55
N THR A 150 -11.77 13.39 -6.08
CA THR A 150 -10.36 12.99 -6.04
C THR A 150 -9.65 13.48 -7.29
N GLY A 151 -8.40 13.87 -7.14
CA GLY A 151 -7.58 14.35 -8.26
C GLY A 151 -6.11 14.50 -7.89
N LYS A 152 -5.35 15.16 -8.76
CA LYS A 152 -3.91 15.41 -8.58
C LYS A 152 -3.58 16.86 -8.86
N GLY A 153 -2.63 17.41 -8.08
CA GLY A 153 -2.12 18.75 -8.29
C GLY A 153 -3.16 19.84 -8.05
N TYR A 154 -3.24 20.81 -8.95
CA TYR A 154 -4.14 21.96 -8.91
C TYR A 154 -5.00 22.01 -10.17
N VAL A 155 -6.30 22.17 -9.98
CA VAL A 155 -7.27 22.33 -11.07
C VAL A 155 -8.05 23.62 -10.85
N PRO A 156 -7.99 24.59 -11.81
CA PRO A 156 -8.74 25.84 -11.72
C PRO A 156 -10.24 25.64 -11.75
N ALA A 157 -10.99 26.55 -11.15
CA ALA A 157 -12.44 26.51 -11.06
C ALA A 157 -13.15 26.39 -12.41
N GLU A 158 -12.61 27.02 -13.44
CA GLU A 158 -13.15 26.96 -14.81
C GLU A 158 -13.21 25.53 -15.35
N MET A 159 -12.22 24.71 -15.02
CA MET A 159 -12.18 23.29 -15.43
C MET A 159 -13.06 22.39 -14.56
N ASN A 160 -13.42 22.84 -13.36
CA ASN A 160 -14.29 22.11 -12.44
C ASN A 160 -15.79 22.40 -12.72
N ARG A 161 -16.10 23.37 -13.58
CA ARG A 161 -17.49 23.71 -13.88
C ARG A 161 -18.07 22.75 -14.91
N PRO A 162 -19.13 21.98 -14.56
CA PRO A 162 -19.82 21.15 -15.53
C PRO A 162 -20.49 21.99 -16.62
N GLU A 163 -20.62 21.46 -17.83
CA GLU A 163 -21.32 22.14 -18.94
C GLU A 163 -22.79 22.40 -18.58
N ASP A 164 -23.44 21.47 -17.88
CA ASP A 164 -24.82 21.55 -17.40
C ASP A 164 -24.90 22.05 -15.93
N ALA A 165 -24.03 22.98 -15.52
CA ALA A 165 -24.02 23.47 -14.15
C ALA A 165 -25.35 24.12 -13.78
N PRO A 166 -26.01 23.77 -12.65
CA PRO A 166 -27.22 24.42 -12.20
C PRO A 166 -26.94 25.89 -11.83
N ILE A 167 -27.98 26.73 -11.95
CA ILE A 167 -27.88 28.12 -11.52
C ILE A 167 -27.53 28.17 -10.04
N GLY A 168 -26.54 29.01 -9.66
CA GLY A 168 -26.07 29.13 -8.29
C GLY A 168 -24.98 28.15 -7.88
N LEU A 169 -24.53 27.26 -8.79
CA LEU A 169 -23.34 26.45 -8.54
C LEU A 169 -22.10 27.30 -8.74
N ILE A 170 -21.31 27.48 -7.68
CA ILE A 170 -20.03 28.18 -7.68
C ILE A 170 -18.92 27.15 -7.79
N ALA A 171 -18.21 27.18 -8.91
CA ALA A 171 -17.03 26.33 -9.09
C ALA A 171 -15.88 26.85 -8.23
N VAL A 172 -15.13 25.94 -7.62
CA VAL A 172 -14.01 26.25 -6.72
C VAL A 172 -12.72 25.65 -7.26
N ASP A 173 -11.63 26.41 -7.14
CA ASP A 173 -10.30 25.87 -7.45
C ASP A 173 -9.97 24.69 -6.53
N ALA A 174 -9.61 23.59 -7.09
CA ALA A 174 -9.30 22.38 -6.35
C ALA A 174 -7.78 22.19 -6.18
N LEU A 175 -7.30 22.25 -4.96
CA LEU A 175 -5.95 21.89 -4.57
C LEU A 175 -5.97 20.46 -4.02
N TYR A 176 -5.75 19.49 -4.89
CA TYR A 176 -5.80 18.07 -4.52
C TYR A 176 -4.58 17.58 -3.74
N SER A 177 -3.42 18.24 -3.93
CA SER A 177 -2.18 17.78 -3.29
C SER A 177 -2.34 17.72 -1.76
N PRO A 178 -2.12 16.53 -1.15
CA PRO A 178 -2.15 16.40 0.30
C PRO A 178 -0.92 17.02 0.97
N VAL A 179 0.12 17.33 0.17
CA VAL A 179 1.38 17.90 0.66
C VAL A 179 1.33 19.41 0.56
N LYS A 180 1.46 20.10 1.71
CA LYS A 180 1.45 21.57 1.81
C LYS A 180 2.82 22.17 1.55
N ARG A 181 3.86 21.57 2.10
CA ARG A 181 5.22 22.11 2.04
C ARG A 181 6.25 20.99 2.01
N VAL A 182 7.25 21.16 1.14
CA VAL A 182 8.45 20.34 1.11
C VAL A 182 9.67 21.24 1.06
N ALA A 183 10.55 21.11 2.03
CA ALA A 183 11.87 21.73 2.04
C ALA A 183 12.92 20.63 2.12
N TYR A 184 14.05 20.79 1.42
CA TYR A 184 15.18 19.89 1.58
C TYR A 184 16.48 20.69 1.60
N ARG A 185 17.49 20.09 2.26
CA ARG A 185 18.86 20.58 2.27
C ARG A 185 19.81 19.38 2.21
N VAL A 186 20.96 19.63 1.66
CA VAL A 186 22.03 18.64 1.53
C VAL A 186 23.23 19.16 2.30
N GLU A 187 23.76 18.34 3.17
CA GLU A 187 24.94 18.62 4.00
C GLU A 187 26.01 17.57 3.68
N PRO A 188 27.30 17.92 3.71
CA PRO A 188 28.35 16.91 3.60
C PRO A 188 28.33 16.03 4.84
N THR A 189 28.56 14.73 4.66
CA THR A 189 28.66 13.77 5.75
C THR A 189 29.91 12.91 5.61
N ARG A 190 30.27 12.23 6.69
CA ARG A 190 31.48 11.41 6.76
C ARG A 190 31.10 9.93 6.87
N GLN A 191 31.78 9.11 6.09
CA GLN A 191 31.78 7.67 6.28
C GLN A 191 33.22 7.15 6.40
N GLY A 192 33.57 6.60 7.55
CA GLY A 192 34.96 6.20 7.83
C GLY A 192 35.90 7.39 7.80
N GLN A 193 36.89 7.35 6.92
CA GLN A 193 37.85 8.43 6.71
C GLN A 193 37.52 9.37 5.55
N SER A 194 36.51 9.07 4.75
CA SER A 194 36.06 9.88 3.60
C SER A 194 34.96 10.87 3.99
N LEU A 195 35.08 12.11 3.49
CA LEU A 195 34.10 13.20 3.69
C LEU A 195 33.27 13.47 2.44
N ASP A 196 33.38 12.64 1.40
CA ASP A 196 32.78 12.88 0.09
C ASP A 196 31.38 12.26 -0.03
N TYR A 197 30.56 12.31 1.02
CA TYR A 197 29.21 11.79 1.01
C TYR A 197 28.19 12.88 1.33
N ASP A 198 26.98 12.70 0.80
CA ASP A 198 25.85 13.59 1.02
C ASP A 198 24.96 13.07 2.17
N LYS A 199 24.44 14.01 2.95
CA LYS A 199 23.34 13.84 3.89
C LYS A 199 22.15 14.64 3.38
N LEU A 200 21.10 13.96 2.98
CA LEU A 200 19.84 14.57 2.58
C LEU A 200 18.92 14.72 3.79
N ILE A 201 18.49 15.93 4.06
CA ILE A 201 17.52 16.27 5.09
C ILE A 201 16.29 16.83 4.37
N MET A 202 15.14 16.19 4.55
CA MET A 202 13.88 16.59 3.92
C MET A 202 12.81 16.82 4.97
N GLU A 203 12.20 17.99 4.96
CA GLU A 203 11.08 18.36 5.81
C GLU A 203 9.80 18.36 4.98
N VAL A 204 8.82 17.57 5.40
CA VAL A 204 7.56 17.39 4.69
C VAL A 204 6.42 17.74 5.62
N GLU A 205 5.52 18.60 5.14
CA GLU A 205 4.29 18.98 5.82
C GLU A 205 3.09 18.63 4.95
N THR A 206 2.12 17.91 5.52
CA THR A 206 0.89 17.48 4.85
C THR A 206 -0.34 18.14 5.49
N ASN A 207 -1.49 17.97 4.84
CA ASN A 207 -2.78 18.39 5.39
C ASN A 207 -3.37 17.37 6.39
N GLY A 208 -2.71 16.20 6.59
CA GLY A 208 -3.17 15.08 7.42
C GLY A 208 -3.90 13.98 6.65
N ALA A 209 -4.23 14.18 5.38
CA ALA A 209 -4.84 13.12 4.55
C ALA A 209 -3.89 11.92 4.34
N VAL A 210 -2.59 12.21 4.29
CA VAL A 210 -1.52 11.20 4.19
C VAL A 210 -0.45 11.56 5.20
N SER A 211 0.16 10.58 5.87
CA SER A 211 1.30 10.87 6.74
C SER A 211 2.50 11.34 5.90
N PRO A 212 3.37 12.21 6.43
CA PRO A 212 4.55 12.66 5.69
C PRO A 212 5.47 11.52 5.25
N VAL A 213 5.57 10.47 6.04
CA VAL A 213 6.39 9.28 5.76
C VAL A 213 5.82 8.51 4.58
N ASP A 214 4.51 8.24 4.61
CA ASP A 214 3.83 7.54 3.51
C ASP A 214 3.82 8.38 2.23
N ALA A 215 3.68 9.71 2.34
CA ALA A 215 3.77 10.61 1.19
C ALA A 215 5.12 10.48 0.47
N VAL A 216 6.22 10.44 1.23
CA VAL A 216 7.57 10.23 0.65
C VAL A 216 7.70 8.84 0.05
N ALA A 217 7.16 7.80 0.71
CA ALA A 217 7.18 6.44 0.18
C ALA A 217 6.41 6.33 -1.15
N TYR A 218 5.22 6.93 -1.25
CA TYR A 218 4.46 6.98 -2.50
C TYR A 218 5.17 7.76 -3.60
N ALA A 219 5.78 8.90 -3.25
CA ALA A 219 6.55 9.69 -4.21
C ALA A 219 7.77 8.91 -4.74
N ALA A 220 8.47 8.20 -3.85
CA ALA A 220 9.59 7.35 -4.24
C ALA A 220 9.13 6.19 -5.14
N ARG A 221 7.99 5.58 -4.85
CA ARG A 221 7.41 4.52 -5.69
C ARG A 221 7.03 5.03 -7.07
N ILE A 222 6.40 6.20 -7.16
CA ILE A 222 6.08 6.84 -8.45
C ILE A 222 7.35 7.08 -9.26
N LEU A 223 8.42 7.60 -8.63
CA LEU A 223 9.69 7.82 -9.31
C LEU A 223 10.31 6.51 -9.80
N GLN A 224 10.28 5.47 -8.98
CA GLN A 224 10.78 4.15 -9.35
C GLN A 224 10.04 3.60 -10.57
N ASP A 225 8.71 3.67 -10.58
CA ASP A 225 7.89 3.17 -11.68
C ASP A 225 8.14 3.97 -12.97
N GLN A 226 8.31 5.30 -12.87
CA GLN A 226 8.63 6.14 -14.05
C GLN A 226 10.03 5.89 -14.57
N LEU A 227 11.00 5.57 -13.72
CA LEU A 227 12.37 5.25 -14.14
C LEU A 227 12.49 3.85 -14.74
N GLN A 228 11.55 2.95 -14.45
CA GLN A 228 11.55 1.58 -14.95
C GLN A 228 11.61 1.51 -16.48
N ILE A 229 10.95 2.45 -17.18
CA ILE A 229 10.93 2.50 -18.65
C ILE A 229 12.32 2.71 -19.29
N PHE A 230 13.27 3.26 -18.55
CA PHE A 230 14.63 3.51 -19.01
C PHE A 230 15.57 2.30 -18.77
N ILE A 231 15.10 1.30 -18.00
CA ILE A 231 15.84 0.07 -17.72
C ILE A 231 15.49 -0.93 -18.84
N THR A 232 16.30 -0.98 -19.88
CA THR A 232 16.06 -1.81 -21.08
C THR A 232 16.75 -3.16 -21.04
N PHE A 233 17.63 -3.39 -20.06
CA PHE A 233 18.33 -4.65 -19.88
C PHE A 233 17.57 -5.55 -18.92
N GLU A 234 17.60 -6.87 -19.16
CA GLU A 234 17.05 -7.84 -18.23
C GLU A 234 17.93 -7.91 -16.99
N GLU A 235 17.45 -7.43 -15.87
CA GLU A 235 18.07 -7.73 -14.59
C GLU A 235 17.93 -9.24 -14.32
N PRO A 236 19.03 -9.94 -14.00
CA PRO A 236 18.91 -11.30 -13.50
C PRO A 236 18.00 -11.22 -12.28
N LYS A 237 16.83 -11.85 -12.38
CA LYS A 237 15.88 -11.93 -11.25
C LYS A 237 16.69 -12.32 -10.04
N LYS A 238 16.90 -11.38 -9.10
CA LYS A 238 17.38 -11.74 -7.77
C LYS A 238 16.45 -12.85 -7.33
N LYS A 239 16.97 -14.09 -7.24
CA LYS A 239 16.28 -15.08 -6.42
C LYS A 239 16.06 -14.36 -5.11
N VAL A 240 14.82 -14.09 -4.76
CA VAL A 240 14.43 -13.62 -3.45
C VAL A 240 14.90 -14.74 -2.52
N GLU A 241 16.12 -14.61 -2.01
CA GLU A 241 16.56 -15.29 -0.81
C GLU A 241 15.76 -14.66 0.31
N GLY A 242 14.64 -15.33 0.63
CA GLY A 242 13.98 -14.86 1.81
C GLY A 242 12.47 -14.84 1.77
N GLU A 243 11.90 -15.94 1.58
CA GLU A 243 11.15 -16.59 2.65
C GLU A 243 11.94 -17.87 2.92
N ALA A 244 12.59 -17.94 4.07
CA ALA A 244 13.04 -19.18 4.62
C ALA A 244 11.79 -20.08 4.59
N LYS A 245 11.67 -20.92 3.53
CA LYS A 245 10.78 -22.06 3.59
C LYS A 245 11.16 -22.68 4.93
N PRO A 246 10.22 -22.89 5.83
CA PRO A 246 10.55 -23.61 7.04
C PRO A 246 11.34 -24.83 6.55
N GLU A 247 12.60 -24.94 6.93
CA GLU A 247 13.40 -26.12 6.65
C GLU A 247 12.66 -27.25 7.33
N LEU A 248 11.79 -27.89 6.54
CA LEU A 248 11.15 -29.13 6.98
C LEU A 248 12.32 -30.10 7.18
N PRO A 249 12.44 -30.74 8.33
CA PRO A 249 13.54 -31.68 8.61
C PRO A 249 13.50 -32.91 7.69
N PHE A 250 12.60 -32.92 6.70
CA PHE A 250 12.38 -34.01 5.75
C PHE A 250 12.01 -33.46 4.36
N ASN A 251 12.17 -34.29 3.34
CA ASN A 251 11.86 -33.95 1.95
C ASN A 251 10.36 -33.59 1.78
N PRO A 252 9.99 -32.41 1.24
CA PRO A 252 8.60 -32.01 1.01
C PRO A 252 7.78 -33.03 0.19
N ALA A 253 8.42 -33.81 -0.67
CA ALA A 253 7.76 -34.87 -1.44
C ALA A 253 7.08 -35.94 -0.55
N LEU A 254 7.47 -36.07 0.73
CA LEU A 254 6.88 -37.02 1.67
C LEU A 254 5.48 -36.63 2.13
N LEU A 255 5.10 -35.34 2.00
CA LEU A 255 3.78 -34.83 2.31
C LEU A 255 2.74 -35.07 1.22
N LYS A 256 3.16 -35.54 0.02
CA LYS A 256 2.21 -35.91 -1.03
C LYS A 256 1.43 -37.15 -0.64
N LYS A 257 0.16 -37.19 -1.08
CA LYS A 257 -0.71 -38.34 -0.87
C LYS A 257 -0.32 -39.48 -1.79
N VAL A 258 -0.47 -40.70 -1.29
CA VAL A 258 -0.19 -41.92 -2.07
C VAL A 258 -1.14 -42.03 -3.28
N ASP A 259 -2.32 -41.41 -3.22
CA ASP A 259 -3.29 -41.37 -4.34
C ASP A 259 -2.80 -40.57 -5.54
N GLU A 260 -1.82 -39.69 -5.36
CA GLU A 260 -1.17 -38.91 -6.45
C GLU A 260 -0.08 -39.68 -7.19
N LEU A 261 0.30 -40.81 -6.64
CA LEU A 261 1.25 -41.70 -7.34
C LEU A 261 0.53 -42.46 -8.48
N GLU A 262 1.13 -42.54 -9.63
CA GLU A 262 0.62 -43.29 -10.78
C GLU A 262 0.69 -44.80 -10.52
N LEU A 263 -0.08 -45.28 -9.52
CA LEU A 263 -0.16 -46.67 -9.13
C LEU A 263 -1.40 -47.32 -9.74
N SER A 264 -1.31 -48.64 -9.99
CA SER A 264 -2.50 -49.43 -10.38
C SER A 264 -3.58 -49.36 -9.26
N VAL A 265 -4.85 -49.41 -9.67
CA VAL A 265 -6.02 -49.37 -8.75
C VAL A 265 -5.90 -50.44 -7.64
N ARG A 266 -5.28 -51.57 -7.95
CA ARG A 266 -5.07 -52.63 -6.98
C ARG A 266 -4.03 -52.27 -5.94
N SER A 267 -2.91 -51.68 -6.36
CA SER A 267 -1.85 -51.22 -5.46
C SER A 267 -2.32 -50.09 -4.59
N ALA A 268 -3.05 -49.10 -5.12
CA ALA A 268 -3.62 -48.00 -4.38
C ALA A 268 -4.64 -48.45 -3.30
N ASN A 269 -5.54 -49.38 -3.64
CA ASN A 269 -6.48 -49.94 -2.71
C ASN A 269 -5.83 -50.73 -1.58
N CYS A 270 -4.74 -51.42 -1.84
CA CYS A 270 -4.01 -52.16 -0.78
C CYS A 270 -3.36 -51.17 0.21
N LEU A 271 -2.80 -50.05 -0.27
CA LEU A 271 -2.21 -49.03 0.60
C LEU A 271 -3.25 -48.33 1.44
N LYS A 272 -4.45 -48.06 0.91
CA LYS A 272 -5.57 -47.47 1.65
C LYS A 272 -6.07 -48.42 2.78
N ASN A 273 -6.14 -49.70 2.51
CA ASN A 273 -6.55 -50.69 3.47
C ASN A 273 -5.57 -50.82 4.66
N ASP A 274 -4.32 -50.48 4.45
CA ASP A 274 -3.25 -50.49 5.46
C ASP A 274 -3.05 -49.10 6.11
N ASN A 275 -4.00 -48.15 5.90
CA ASN A 275 -3.99 -46.81 6.42
C ASN A 275 -2.73 -45.99 6.05
N ILE A 276 -2.12 -46.26 4.91
CA ILE A 276 -0.97 -45.52 4.38
C ILE A 276 -1.52 -44.37 3.52
N VAL A 277 -1.46 -43.13 4.03
CA VAL A 277 -2.03 -41.96 3.38
C VAL A 277 -0.96 -41.12 2.66
N TYR A 278 0.20 -40.97 3.26
CA TYR A 278 1.29 -40.14 2.76
C TYR A 278 2.48 -40.97 2.28
N ILE A 279 3.26 -40.40 1.35
CA ILE A 279 4.49 -41.07 0.86
C ILE A 279 5.46 -41.32 2.01
N GLY A 280 5.50 -40.39 3.00
CA GLY A 280 6.32 -40.58 4.20
C GLY A 280 5.96 -41.82 5.04
N ASP A 281 4.68 -42.18 5.11
CA ASP A 281 4.23 -43.42 5.78
C ASP A 281 4.66 -44.65 5.02
N LEU A 282 4.63 -44.58 3.65
CA LEU A 282 4.98 -45.66 2.75
C LEU A 282 6.46 -46.01 2.84
N ILE A 283 7.35 -45.00 2.83
CA ILE A 283 8.80 -45.26 2.80
C ILE A 283 9.35 -45.82 4.11
N GLN A 284 8.66 -45.60 5.23
CA GLN A 284 9.05 -46.20 6.53
C GLN A 284 8.75 -47.70 6.62
N LYS A 285 7.82 -48.20 5.78
CA LYS A 285 7.53 -49.60 5.72
C LYS A 285 8.63 -50.39 5.03
N THR A 286 9.01 -51.50 5.59
CA THR A 286 9.95 -52.45 4.97
C THR A 286 9.27 -53.28 3.91
N GLU A 287 10.03 -53.83 2.95
CA GLU A 287 9.51 -54.76 1.93
C GLU A 287 8.82 -55.99 2.56
N ALA A 288 9.35 -56.47 3.70
CA ALA A 288 8.79 -57.61 4.43
C ALA A 288 7.44 -57.28 5.06
N GLU A 289 7.25 -56.08 5.53
CA GLU A 289 5.98 -55.61 6.11
C GLU A 289 4.95 -55.42 4.99
N MET A 290 5.33 -54.85 3.87
CA MET A 290 4.44 -54.68 2.72
C MET A 290 3.92 -56.03 2.17
N LEU A 291 4.75 -57.04 2.16
CA LEU A 291 4.36 -58.38 1.71
C LEU A 291 3.45 -59.12 2.70
N ARG A 292 3.37 -58.68 3.93
CA ARG A 292 2.43 -59.22 4.97
C ARG A 292 1.02 -58.62 4.83
N THR A 293 0.88 -57.51 4.11
CA THR A 293 -0.45 -56.90 3.90
C THR A 293 -1.32 -57.81 3.04
N PRO A 294 -2.58 -58.09 3.45
CA PRO A 294 -3.49 -58.93 2.68
C PRO A 294 -3.71 -58.44 1.24
N ASN A 295 -3.69 -59.33 0.28
CA ASN A 295 -3.86 -59.01 -1.16
C ASN A 295 -2.73 -58.21 -1.82
N PHE A 296 -1.61 -57.98 -1.13
CA PHE A 296 -0.44 -57.31 -1.68
C PHE A 296 0.56 -58.31 -2.26
N GLY A 297 0.87 -58.18 -3.55
CA GLY A 297 1.73 -59.11 -4.28
C GLY A 297 3.08 -58.53 -4.72
N ARG A 298 4.01 -59.41 -5.10
CA ARG A 298 5.35 -58.98 -5.62
C ARG A 298 5.28 -58.00 -6.80
N LYS A 299 4.23 -58.07 -7.62
CA LYS A 299 4.05 -57.16 -8.76
C LYS A 299 3.75 -55.74 -8.26
N SER A 300 2.85 -55.58 -7.29
CA SER A 300 2.55 -54.30 -6.67
C SER A 300 3.74 -53.72 -5.91
N LEU A 301 4.56 -54.57 -5.28
CA LEU A 301 5.80 -54.14 -4.63
C LEU A 301 6.79 -53.52 -5.63
N ASN A 302 6.99 -54.21 -6.78
CA ASN A 302 7.91 -53.69 -7.80
C ASN A 302 7.41 -52.39 -8.43
N GLU A 303 6.12 -52.27 -8.68
CA GLU A 303 5.48 -51.03 -9.16
C GLU A 303 5.76 -49.85 -8.22
N ILE A 304 5.54 -50.04 -6.92
CA ILE A 304 5.81 -49.01 -5.91
C ILE A 304 7.31 -48.67 -5.85
N LYS A 305 8.18 -49.66 -5.93
CA LYS A 305 9.64 -49.43 -5.96
C LYS A 305 10.08 -48.58 -7.15
N GLU A 306 9.53 -48.84 -8.34
CA GLU A 306 9.83 -48.05 -9.55
C GLU A 306 9.39 -46.60 -9.41
N VAL A 307 8.17 -46.38 -8.90
CA VAL A 307 7.65 -45.01 -8.70
C VAL A 307 8.46 -44.29 -7.63
N LEU A 308 8.77 -44.89 -6.50
CA LEU A 308 9.60 -44.31 -5.45
C LEU A 308 11.04 -44.05 -5.95
N ALA A 309 11.64 -44.96 -6.71
CA ALA A 309 12.97 -44.78 -7.28
C ALA A 309 13.02 -43.58 -8.24
N GLY A 310 11.96 -43.35 -9.04
CA GLY A 310 11.82 -42.14 -9.87
C GLY A 310 11.81 -40.82 -9.08
N MET A 311 11.44 -40.89 -7.81
CA MET A 311 11.44 -39.75 -6.88
C MET A 311 12.69 -39.71 -5.96
N GLY A 312 13.64 -40.62 -6.16
CA GLY A 312 14.85 -40.75 -5.35
C GLY A 312 14.59 -41.31 -3.95
N LEU A 313 13.47 -42.03 -3.75
CA LEU A 313 13.03 -42.61 -2.47
C LEU A 313 13.09 -44.15 -2.54
N HIS A 314 13.17 -44.81 -1.39
CA HIS A 314 13.11 -46.27 -1.30
C HIS A 314 12.41 -46.73 0.00
N LEU A 315 11.91 -47.95 0.00
CA LEU A 315 11.26 -48.51 1.20
C LEU A 315 12.30 -48.80 2.29
N GLY A 316 11.88 -48.67 3.56
CA GLY A 316 12.75 -48.87 4.72
C GLY A 316 13.64 -47.68 5.05
N MET A 317 13.31 -46.48 4.55
CA MET A 317 13.99 -45.23 4.95
C MET A 317 13.52 -44.80 6.32
N ASP A 318 14.46 -44.46 7.21
CA ASP A 318 14.16 -43.83 8.50
C ASP A 318 14.02 -42.32 8.30
N VAL A 319 12.85 -41.79 8.65
CA VAL A 319 12.57 -40.36 8.58
C VAL A 319 12.40 -39.85 10.01
N PRO A 320 13.39 -39.15 10.57
CA PRO A 320 13.31 -38.61 11.91
C PRO A 320 12.16 -37.60 12.02
N ASN A 321 11.38 -37.69 13.09
CA ASN A 321 10.20 -36.85 13.38
C ASN A 321 9.02 -37.00 12.39
N TRP A 322 8.83 -38.18 11.80
CA TRP A 322 7.63 -38.51 11.03
C TRP A 322 6.67 -39.40 11.87
N PRO A 323 5.31 -39.17 11.83
CA PRO A 323 4.62 -38.04 11.18
C PRO A 323 4.71 -36.76 12.03
N PRO A 324 4.77 -35.57 11.41
CA PRO A 324 4.72 -34.30 12.12
C PRO A 324 3.34 -34.09 12.75
N GLU A 325 3.28 -33.41 13.91
CA GLU A 325 2.02 -33.15 14.63
C GLU A 325 0.93 -32.43 13.79
N ASN A 326 1.34 -31.66 12.76
CA ASN A 326 0.44 -30.87 11.91
C ASN A 326 0.49 -31.31 10.44
N ILE A 327 0.54 -32.64 10.17
CA ILE A 327 0.72 -33.17 8.81
C ILE A 327 -0.35 -32.70 7.82
N GLU A 328 -1.62 -32.59 8.25
CA GLU A 328 -2.73 -32.17 7.40
C GLU A 328 -2.63 -30.69 6.99
N GLU A 329 -2.21 -29.81 7.89
CA GLU A 329 -1.99 -28.38 7.59
C GLU A 329 -0.79 -28.17 6.67
N LEU A 330 0.28 -28.93 6.87
CA LEU A 330 1.49 -28.89 6.04
C LEU A 330 1.21 -29.41 4.63
N ALA A 331 0.46 -30.51 4.50
CA ALA A 331 0.07 -31.06 3.22
C ALA A 331 -0.82 -30.08 2.42
N LYS A 332 -1.81 -29.45 3.09
CA LYS A 332 -2.70 -28.46 2.46
C LYS A 332 -1.96 -27.22 2.00
N LYS A 333 -1.03 -26.67 2.80
CA LYS A 333 -0.16 -25.56 2.37
C LYS A 333 0.73 -25.92 1.19
N PHE A 334 1.08 -27.17 1.05
CA PHE A 334 1.91 -27.65 -0.07
C PHE A 334 1.08 -27.87 -1.34
N GLU A 335 -0.17 -28.33 -1.23
CA GLU A 335 -1.14 -28.43 -2.34
C GLU A 335 -1.46 -27.04 -2.93
N ASP A 336 -1.64 -26.01 -2.10
CA ASP A 336 -1.95 -24.62 -2.52
C ASP A 336 -0.77 -23.88 -3.20
N GLN A 337 0.44 -24.45 -3.17
CA GLN A 337 1.66 -23.86 -3.76
C GLN A 337 2.12 -24.51 -5.08
N MET A 338 1.46 -25.58 -5.53
CA MET A 338 1.72 -26.24 -6.81
C MET A 338 0.74 -25.80 -7.89
#